data_8557435595d8fd05c7d6f47e72412695
#
_entry.id   8557435595d8fd05c7d6f47e72412695
#
_cell.length_a   1.000
_cell.length_b   1.000
_cell.length_c   1.000
_cell.angle_alpha   90.00
_cell.angle_beta   90.00
_cell.angle_gamma   90.00
#
_symmetry.space_group_name_H-M   'P 1'
#
loop_
_entity.id
_entity.type
_entity.pdbx_description
1 polymer ?
#
loop_
_entity_poly.entity_id
_entity_poly.type
_entity_poly.pdbx_seq_one_letter_code
_entity_poly.pdbx_strand_id
1 'polypeptide(L)'
;VLGSRGLGDVYKRQITSLVCMGAAALHPLLGLAVQMFWCGQALAAKGLVQESTNVYRELTKPDLPAARIAVSRIVGRDTQALTAEGVTKAAVETVAENASDGVIAPLLYMLLGGAPLALTYKAINTMDSMVGYKNTQYLYFGRAAAKLDDIANYLPSRIAALLWVAAAALTGNDARSAWRIWRRDRRNHASPNSAQTESACAGALNVQLAGPAYYFGEYYKKPTIGDAVRPIEPEDIRRANRMMYAESLLALALSLIHISEPTRP
;
A
#
# COMPACT_ATOMS: atom_id res chain seq x y z
N VAL A 1 -8.68 16.95 20.09
CA VAL A 1 -9.37 16.09 19.09
C VAL A 1 -8.51 14.90 18.63
N LEU A 2 -7.17 14.99 18.66
CA LEU A 2 -6.29 13.89 18.25
C LEU A 2 -6.02 12.85 19.38
N GLY A 3 -6.10 13.22 20.63
CA GLY A 3 -5.98 12.26 21.75
C GLY A 3 -7.04 11.17 21.72
N SER A 4 -8.24 11.48 21.20
CA SER A 4 -9.33 10.50 21.05
C SER A 4 -9.14 9.53 19.86
N ARG A 5 -8.40 9.93 18.81
CA ARG A 5 -8.19 9.08 17.62
C ARG A 5 -7.05 8.09 17.81
N GLY A 6 -5.92 8.51 18.37
CA GLY A 6 -4.80 7.60 18.68
C GLY A 6 -5.16 6.56 19.75
N LEU A 7 -5.92 6.94 20.79
CA LEU A 7 -6.51 6.00 21.73
C LEU A 7 -7.49 5.03 21.06
N GLY A 8 -8.29 5.52 20.08
CA GLY A 8 -9.20 4.67 19.33
C GLY A 8 -8.53 3.50 18.62
N ASP A 9 -7.31 3.68 18.09
CA ASP A 9 -6.60 2.63 17.36
C ASP A 9 -5.95 1.60 18.28
N VAL A 10 -5.48 1.99 19.47
CA VAL A 10 -5.03 1.05 20.51
C VAL A 10 -6.19 0.18 21.01
N TYR A 11 -7.37 0.76 21.18
CA TYR A 11 -8.56 0.00 21.59
C TYR A 11 -9.11 -0.91 20.50
N LYS A 12 -8.92 -0.60 19.22
CA LYS A 12 -9.39 -1.46 18.10
C LYS A 12 -8.89 -2.89 18.22
N ARG A 13 -7.60 -3.09 18.52
CA ARG A 13 -7.04 -4.43 18.72
C ARG A 13 -7.72 -5.17 19.87
N GLN A 14 -7.86 -4.52 21.03
CA GLN A 14 -8.45 -5.13 22.22
C GLN A 14 -9.92 -5.46 21.98
N ILE A 15 -10.68 -4.51 21.45
CA ILE A 15 -12.10 -4.69 21.13
C ILE A 15 -12.27 -5.82 20.10
N THR A 16 -11.48 -5.82 19.02
CA THR A 16 -11.56 -6.87 18.01
C THR A 16 -11.25 -8.25 18.59
N SER A 17 -10.21 -8.36 19.42
CA SER A 17 -9.86 -9.62 20.08
C SER A 17 -10.98 -10.09 20.99
N LEU A 18 -11.55 -9.21 21.80
CA LEU A 18 -12.66 -9.54 22.71
C LEU A 18 -13.91 -9.95 21.94
N VAL A 19 -14.23 -9.25 20.84
CA VAL A 19 -15.38 -9.59 19.99
C VAL A 19 -15.18 -10.94 19.31
N CYS A 20 -13.99 -11.22 18.75
CA CYS A 20 -13.68 -12.52 18.15
C CYS A 20 -13.74 -13.66 19.17
N MET A 21 -13.17 -13.46 20.35
CA MET A 21 -13.20 -14.46 21.44
C MET A 21 -14.61 -14.69 21.96
N GLY A 22 -15.39 -13.62 22.19
CA GLY A 22 -16.78 -13.72 22.64
C GLY A 22 -17.67 -14.41 21.60
N ALA A 23 -17.52 -14.08 20.32
CA ALA A 23 -18.24 -14.73 19.24
C ALA A 23 -17.89 -16.23 19.12
N ALA A 24 -16.61 -16.58 19.24
CA ALA A 24 -16.16 -17.98 19.21
C ALA A 24 -16.64 -18.77 20.43
N ALA A 25 -16.71 -18.14 21.60
CA ALA A 25 -17.24 -18.76 22.81
C ALA A 25 -18.75 -19.04 22.73
N LEU A 26 -19.50 -18.21 22.01
CA LEU A 26 -20.92 -18.44 21.75
C LEU A 26 -21.15 -19.56 20.71
N HIS A 27 -20.45 -19.53 19.60
CA HIS A 27 -20.50 -20.56 18.57
C HIS A 27 -19.29 -20.48 17.64
N PRO A 28 -18.61 -21.60 17.30
CA PRO A 28 -17.42 -21.60 16.44
C PRO A 28 -17.64 -20.96 15.06
N LEU A 29 -18.80 -21.22 14.42
CA LEU A 29 -19.12 -20.60 13.12
C LEU A 29 -19.35 -19.09 13.21
N LEU A 30 -19.89 -18.60 14.32
CA LEU A 30 -20.04 -17.18 14.57
C LEU A 30 -18.66 -16.52 14.73
N GLY A 31 -17.77 -17.15 15.48
CA GLY A 31 -16.38 -16.72 15.62
C GLY A 31 -15.65 -16.64 14.27
N LEU A 32 -15.83 -17.66 13.43
CA LEU A 32 -15.29 -17.67 12.06
C LEU A 32 -15.85 -16.54 11.21
N ALA A 33 -17.18 -16.34 11.21
CA ALA A 33 -17.83 -15.29 10.43
C ALA A 33 -17.35 -13.89 10.84
N VAL A 34 -17.20 -13.63 12.15
CA VAL A 34 -16.68 -12.37 12.68
C VAL A 34 -15.22 -12.16 12.26
N GLN A 35 -14.38 -13.19 12.34
CA GLN A 35 -13.00 -13.11 11.87
C GLN A 35 -12.93 -12.82 10.36
N MET A 36 -13.70 -13.52 9.53
CA MET A 36 -13.76 -13.29 8.08
C MET A 36 -14.17 -11.85 7.75
N PHE A 37 -15.16 -11.32 8.45
CA PHE A 37 -15.61 -9.93 8.29
C PHE A 37 -14.45 -8.95 8.58
N TRP A 38 -13.79 -9.09 9.73
CA TRP A 38 -12.68 -8.21 10.11
C TRP A 38 -11.46 -8.36 9.17
N CYS A 39 -11.16 -9.57 8.74
CA CYS A 39 -10.11 -9.82 7.76
C CYS A 39 -10.40 -9.08 6.44
N GLY A 40 -11.64 -9.14 5.96
CA GLY A 40 -12.06 -8.39 4.77
C GLY A 40 -11.93 -6.87 4.94
N GLN A 41 -12.17 -6.33 6.14
CA GLN A 41 -12.00 -4.90 6.41
C GLN A 41 -10.52 -4.46 6.49
N ALA A 42 -9.60 -5.36 6.79
CA ALA A 42 -8.18 -5.05 6.85
C ALA A 42 -7.57 -4.86 5.45
N LEU A 43 -8.15 -5.45 4.41
CA LEU A 43 -7.65 -5.41 3.03
C LEU A 43 -8.17 -4.17 2.28
N ALA A 44 -7.27 -3.41 1.69
CA ALA A 44 -7.61 -2.19 0.97
C ALA A 44 -7.67 -2.36 -0.57
N ALA A 45 -7.36 -3.54 -1.12
CA ALA A 45 -7.20 -3.77 -2.56
C ALA A 45 -8.38 -3.26 -3.39
N LYS A 46 -9.61 -3.60 -3.02
CA LYS A 46 -10.81 -3.18 -3.75
C LYS A 46 -11.00 -1.66 -3.77
N GLY A 47 -10.86 -1.02 -2.61
CA GLY A 47 -11.00 0.44 -2.49
C GLY A 47 -9.92 1.17 -3.29
N LEU A 48 -8.68 0.70 -3.23
CA LEU A 48 -7.56 1.27 -3.95
C LEU A 48 -7.76 1.18 -5.47
N VAL A 49 -8.18 0.02 -5.98
CA VAL A 49 -8.49 -0.15 -7.41
C VAL A 49 -9.66 0.73 -7.83
N GLN A 50 -10.67 0.86 -6.99
CA GLN A 50 -11.82 1.72 -7.30
C GLN A 50 -11.41 3.18 -7.41
N GLU A 51 -10.65 3.71 -6.45
CA GLU A 51 -10.21 5.10 -6.46
C GLU A 51 -9.17 5.38 -7.57
N SER A 52 -8.19 4.50 -7.78
CA SER A 52 -7.22 4.66 -8.87
C SER A 52 -7.88 4.54 -10.26
N THR A 53 -8.92 3.69 -10.41
CA THR A 53 -9.72 3.62 -11.63
C THR A 53 -10.54 4.89 -11.84
N ASN A 54 -11.01 5.56 -10.78
CA ASN A 54 -11.63 6.87 -10.90
C ASN A 54 -10.66 7.91 -11.45
N VAL A 55 -9.41 7.93 -10.97
CA VAL A 55 -8.36 8.79 -11.54
C VAL A 55 -8.15 8.51 -13.03
N TYR A 56 -8.04 7.23 -13.41
CA TYR A 56 -7.92 6.82 -14.80
C TYR A 56 -9.08 7.36 -15.66
N ARG A 57 -10.32 7.20 -15.19
CA ARG A 57 -11.52 7.66 -15.92
C ARG A 57 -11.52 9.17 -16.14
N GLU A 58 -11.11 9.95 -15.14
CA GLU A 58 -11.03 11.41 -15.28
C GLU A 58 -9.89 11.83 -16.21
N LEU A 59 -8.75 11.10 -16.20
CA LEU A 59 -7.65 11.33 -17.14
C LEU A 59 -7.99 11.02 -18.60
N THR A 60 -8.96 10.14 -18.86
CA THR A 60 -9.41 9.83 -20.22
C THR A 60 -10.40 10.86 -20.77
N LYS A 61 -10.86 11.80 -19.96
CA LYS A 61 -11.68 12.95 -20.34
C LYS A 61 -10.80 14.20 -20.52
N PRO A 62 -11.23 15.20 -21.30
CA PRO A 62 -10.52 16.46 -21.45
C PRO A 62 -10.70 17.38 -20.22
N ASP A 63 -10.69 16.85 -19.01
CA ASP A 63 -10.92 17.55 -17.74
C ASP A 63 -9.81 17.24 -16.72
N LEU A 64 -8.66 17.89 -16.89
CA LEU A 64 -7.54 17.76 -15.97
C LEU A 64 -7.85 18.22 -14.53
N PRO A 65 -8.62 19.30 -14.28
CA PRO A 65 -9.08 19.64 -12.93
C PRO A 65 -9.80 18.50 -12.20
N ALA A 66 -10.72 17.79 -12.88
CA ALA A 66 -11.40 16.63 -12.28
C ALA A 66 -10.43 15.49 -11.95
N ALA A 67 -9.46 15.22 -12.81
CA ALA A 67 -8.41 14.22 -12.54
C ALA A 67 -7.53 14.60 -11.33
N ARG A 68 -7.21 15.88 -11.14
CA ARG A 68 -6.50 16.40 -9.96
C ARG A 68 -7.30 16.22 -8.68
N ILE A 69 -8.62 16.45 -8.71
CA ILE A 69 -9.51 16.20 -7.58
C ILE A 69 -9.60 14.69 -7.29
N ALA A 70 -9.68 13.85 -8.30
CA ALA A 70 -9.72 12.41 -8.12
C ALA A 70 -8.44 11.88 -7.44
N VAL A 71 -7.26 12.29 -7.93
CA VAL A 71 -5.99 11.84 -7.34
C VAL A 71 -5.76 12.40 -5.94
N SER A 72 -6.23 13.61 -5.61
CA SER A 72 -6.09 14.20 -4.28
C SER A 72 -6.73 13.38 -3.15
N ARG A 73 -7.65 12.46 -3.48
CA ARG A 73 -8.29 11.56 -2.50
C ARG A 73 -7.36 10.42 -2.05
N ILE A 74 -6.34 10.11 -2.84
CA ILE A 74 -5.46 8.96 -2.62
C ILE A 74 -3.99 9.32 -2.40
N VAL A 75 -3.61 10.60 -2.54
CA VAL A 75 -2.24 11.06 -2.33
C VAL A 75 -2.17 12.13 -1.25
N GLY A 76 -1.02 12.21 -0.55
CA GLY A 76 -0.78 13.24 0.46
C GLY A 76 -0.08 14.49 -0.07
N ARG A 77 0.31 14.53 -1.36
CA ARG A 77 0.98 15.68 -1.99
C ARG A 77 -0.01 16.70 -2.55
N ASP A 78 0.46 17.90 -2.81
CA ASP A 78 -0.33 18.93 -3.48
C ASP A 78 -0.59 18.53 -4.94
N THR A 79 -1.86 18.59 -5.36
CA THR A 79 -2.28 18.10 -6.69
C THR A 79 -2.66 19.20 -7.66
N GLN A 80 -2.83 20.45 -7.18
CA GLN A 80 -3.39 21.57 -7.94
C GLN A 80 -2.59 21.93 -9.20
N ALA A 81 -1.28 21.76 -9.17
CA ALA A 81 -0.37 22.09 -10.26
C ALA A 81 0.08 20.88 -11.09
N LEU A 82 -0.40 19.65 -10.81
CA LEU A 82 0.02 18.45 -11.52
C LEU A 82 -0.44 18.48 -12.98
N THR A 83 0.45 18.08 -13.89
CA THR A 83 0.11 17.75 -15.28
C THR A 83 -0.64 16.41 -15.32
N ALA A 84 -1.21 16.04 -16.46
CA ALA A 84 -1.82 14.72 -16.64
C ALA A 84 -0.82 13.57 -16.36
N GLU A 85 0.43 13.74 -16.82
CA GLU A 85 1.53 12.84 -16.49
C GLU A 85 1.79 12.78 -14.98
N GLY A 86 1.83 13.93 -14.30
CA GLY A 86 2.02 14.02 -12.85
C GLY A 86 0.89 13.36 -12.06
N VAL A 87 -0.36 13.50 -12.50
CA VAL A 87 -1.52 12.81 -11.92
C VAL A 87 -1.41 11.29 -12.10
N THR A 88 -1.07 10.84 -13.31
CA THR A 88 -0.88 9.42 -13.61
C THR A 88 0.22 8.81 -12.75
N LYS A 89 1.36 9.50 -12.67
CA LYS A 89 2.52 9.10 -11.87
C LYS A 89 2.14 8.95 -10.40
N ALA A 90 1.47 9.94 -9.83
CA ALA A 90 1.03 9.92 -8.45
C ALA A 90 0.06 8.76 -8.16
N ALA A 91 -0.86 8.46 -9.08
CA ALA A 91 -1.78 7.34 -8.93
C ALA A 91 -1.05 5.98 -9.00
N VAL A 92 -0.11 5.79 -9.92
CA VAL A 92 0.69 4.55 -10.04
C VAL A 92 1.56 4.35 -8.81
N GLU A 93 2.22 5.39 -8.30
CA GLU A 93 3.00 5.35 -7.05
C GLU A 93 2.13 4.89 -5.88
N THR A 94 0.94 5.48 -5.73
CA THR A 94 0.01 5.12 -4.66
C THR A 94 -0.45 3.66 -4.75
N VAL A 95 -0.72 3.16 -5.95
CA VAL A 95 -1.08 1.74 -6.15
C VAL A 95 0.10 0.84 -5.77
N ALA A 96 1.32 1.18 -6.19
CA ALA A 96 2.51 0.39 -5.90
C ALA A 96 2.84 0.36 -4.39
N GLU A 97 2.81 1.51 -3.71
CA GLU A 97 3.05 1.60 -2.27
C GLU A 97 1.99 0.85 -1.47
N ASN A 98 0.71 1.09 -1.77
CA ASN A 98 -0.39 0.46 -1.04
C ASN A 98 -0.59 -1.03 -1.38
N ALA A 99 -0.01 -1.56 -2.44
CA ALA A 99 0.07 -3.00 -2.65
C ALA A 99 0.82 -3.69 -1.48
N SER A 100 1.90 -3.08 -0.98
CA SER A 100 2.54 -3.52 0.26
C SER A 100 1.64 -3.24 1.48
N ASP A 101 1.35 -1.98 1.74
CA ASP A 101 0.81 -1.49 3.01
C ASP A 101 -0.69 -1.78 3.19
N GLY A 102 -1.41 -1.86 2.10
CA GLY A 102 -2.86 -2.09 2.08
C GLY A 102 -3.27 -3.53 1.78
N VAL A 103 -2.34 -4.37 1.31
CA VAL A 103 -2.68 -5.74 0.87
C VAL A 103 -1.72 -6.77 1.46
N ILE A 104 -0.44 -6.75 1.08
CA ILE A 104 0.50 -7.83 1.43
C ILE A 104 0.81 -7.84 2.93
N ALA A 105 1.08 -6.68 3.53
CA ALA A 105 1.35 -6.61 4.96
C ALA A 105 0.14 -7.06 5.80
N PRO A 106 -1.09 -6.55 5.57
CA PRO A 106 -2.26 -7.10 6.25
C PRO A 106 -2.44 -8.61 6.08
N LEU A 107 -2.22 -9.17 4.87
CA LEU A 107 -2.29 -10.61 4.62
C LEU A 107 -1.28 -11.39 5.44
N LEU A 108 -0.02 -10.95 5.51
CA LEU A 108 1.01 -11.59 6.30
C LEU A 108 0.70 -11.55 7.80
N TYR A 109 0.25 -10.41 8.32
CA TYR A 109 -0.16 -10.30 9.72
C TYR A 109 -1.42 -11.13 10.03
N MET A 110 -2.32 -11.25 9.07
CA MET A 110 -3.50 -12.12 9.16
C MET A 110 -3.11 -13.60 9.24
N LEU A 111 -2.12 -14.01 8.46
CA LEU A 111 -1.58 -15.36 8.49
C LEU A 111 -0.93 -15.70 9.83
N LEU A 112 -0.24 -14.74 10.45
CA LEU A 112 0.47 -14.93 11.72
C LEU A 112 -0.45 -14.92 12.95
N GLY A 113 -1.52 -14.14 12.94
CA GLY A 113 -2.35 -13.96 14.15
C GLY A 113 -3.80 -13.54 13.87
N GLY A 114 -4.32 -13.89 12.71
CA GLY A 114 -5.71 -13.66 12.35
C GLY A 114 -6.09 -12.17 12.27
N ALA A 115 -7.39 -11.92 12.37
CA ALA A 115 -7.95 -10.57 12.32
C ALA A 115 -7.36 -9.60 13.36
N PRO A 116 -7.12 -9.98 14.62
CA PRO A 116 -6.55 -9.07 15.61
C PRO A 116 -5.18 -8.52 15.21
N LEU A 117 -4.30 -9.34 14.65
CA LEU A 117 -2.95 -8.91 14.28
C LEU A 117 -2.97 -8.08 12.99
N ALA A 118 -3.81 -8.45 12.03
CA ALA A 118 -4.04 -7.67 10.80
C ALA A 118 -4.57 -6.25 11.11
N LEU A 119 -5.54 -6.12 12.01
CA LEU A 119 -6.08 -4.83 12.41
C LEU A 119 -5.11 -4.03 13.27
N THR A 120 -4.25 -4.69 14.05
CA THR A 120 -3.15 -4.02 14.77
C THR A 120 -2.19 -3.38 13.79
N TYR A 121 -1.74 -4.13 12.77
CA TYR A 121 -0.92 -3.59 11.70
C TYR A 121 -1.62 -2.40 11.01
N LYS A 122 -2.90 -2.56 10.66
CA LYS A 122 -3.68 -1.49 10.01
C LYS A 122 -3.76 -0.23 10.88
N ALA A 123 -3.87 -0.38 12.20
CA ALA A 123 -3.85 0.74 13.14
C ALA A 123 -2.48 1.46 13.13
N ILE A 124 -1.37 0.71 13.13
CA ILE A 124 0.00 1.26 13.04
C ILE A 124 0.15 2.07 11.74
N ASN A 125 -0.19 1.49 10.61
CA ASN A 125 -0.11 2.13 9.30
C ASN A 125 -1.00 3.39 9.19
N THR A 126 -2.22 3.33 9.78
CA THR A 126 -3.11 4.49 9.84
C THR A 126 -2.55 5.60 10.72
N MET A 127 -1.92 5.26 11.86
CA MET A 127 -1.28 6.27 12.71
C MET A 127 -0.16 6.99 11.97
N ASP A 128 0.71 6.28 11.25
CA ASP A 128 1.74 6.91 10.44
C ASP A 128 1.13 7.83 9.39
N SER A 129 0.19 7.37 8.61
CA SER A 129 -0.48 8.16 7.57
C SER A 129 -1.18 9.43 8.09
N MET A 130 -1.63 9.43 9.36
CA MET A 130 -2.36 10.57 9.95
C MET A 130 -1.47 11.54 10.71
N VAL A 131 -0.41 11.08 11.37
CA VAL A 131 0.40 11.89 12.28
C VAL A 131 1.90 11.81 12.00
N GLY A 132 2.35 10.96 11.07
CA GLY A 132 3.76 10.81 10.69
C GLY A 132 4.35 12.04 9.99
N TYR A 133 3.51 13.01 9.63
CA TYR A 133 3.97 14.29 9.06
C TYR A 133 4.75 15.11 10.08
N LYS A 134 5.89 15.67 9.65
CA LYS A 134 6.75 16.53 10.46
C LYS A 134 6.12 17.92 10.67
N ASN A 135 5.05 18.00 11.44
CA ASN A 135 4.54 19.27 11.92
C ASN A 135 4.98 19.52 13.36
N THR A 136 5.09 20.78 13.77
CA THR A 136 5.59 21.20 15.09
C THR A 136 4.76 20.63 16.24
N GLN A 137 3.48 20.34 16.02
CA GLN A 137 2.54 19.90 17.04
C GLN A 137 2.69 18.40 17.41
N TYR A 138 3.19 17.56 16.49
CA TYR A 138 3.27 16.10 16.67
C TYR A 138 4.66 15.51 16.40
N LEU A 139 5.70 16.33 16.44
CA LEU A 139 7.05 15.96 16.03
C LEU A 139 7.56 14.67 16.68
N TYR A 140 7.37 14.50 17.99
CA TYR A 140 7.84 13.32 18.71
C TYR A 140 6.90 12.12 18.53
N PHE A 141 5.60 12.33 18.61
CA PHE A 141 4.60 11.27 18.45
C PHE A 141 4.55 10.75 17.02
N GLY A 142 4.60 11.63 16.02
CA GLY A 142 4.67 11.26 14.62
C GLY A 142 5.93 10.47 14.27
N ARG A 143 7.09 10.83 14.87
CA ARG A 143 8.32 10.05 14.72
C ARG A 143 8.20 8.63 15.28
N ALA A 144 7.51 8.44 16.40
CA ALA A 144 7.31 7.12 16.97
C ALA A 144 6.39 6.27 16.07
N ALA A 145 5.30 6.88 15.58
CA ALA A 145 4.37 6.22 14.65
C ALA A 145 5.07 5.79 13.35
N ALA A 146 5.83 6.71 12.72
CA ALA A 146 6.59 6.43 11.50
C ALA A 146 7.64 5.32 11.70
N LYS A 147 8.39 5.33 12.81
CA LYS A 147 9.35 4.26 13.10
C LYS A 147 8.69 2.91 13.35
N LEU A 148 7.54 2.90 14.01
CA LEU A 148 6.78 1.67 14.26
C LEU A 148 6.25 1.09 12.95
N ASP A 149 5.73 1.94 12.05
CA ASP A 149 5.32 1.55 10.70
C ASP A 149 6.50 1.05 9.88
N ASP A 150 7.64 1.75 9.90
CA ASP A 150 8.85 1.31 9.22
C ASP A 150 9.31 -0.09 9.65
N ILE A 151 9.21 -0.42 10.94
CA ILE A 151 9.55 -1.76 11.47
C ILE A 151 8.49 -2.77 11.04
N ALA A 152 7.21 -2.45 11.19
CA ALA A 152 6.12 -3.35 10.85
C ALA A 152 6.09 -3.69 9.36
N ASN A 153 6.40 -2.72 8.50
CA ASN A 153 6.47 -2.90 7.05
C ASN A 153 7.81 -3.42 6.52
N TYR A 154 8.82 -3.56 7.36
CA TYR A 154 10.16 -3.91 6.89
C TYR A 154 10.20 -5.23 6.10
N LEU A 155 9.69 -6.30 6.66
CA LEU A 155 9.64 -7.60 5.97
C LEU A 155 8.53 -7.65 4.91
N PRO A 156 7.28 -7.22 5.20
CA PRO A 156 6.20 -7.23 4.22
C PRO A 156 6.54 -6.54 2.90
N SER A 157 7.15 -5.34 2.94
CA SER A 157 7.46 -4.60 1.72
C SER A 157 8.49 -5.30 0.81
N ARG A 158 9.40 -6.08 1.37
CA ARG A 158 10.36 -6.87 0.58
C ARG A 158 9.71 -8.08 -0.06
N ILE A 159 8.83 -8.76 0.69
CA ILE A 159 8.02 -9.85 0.15
C ILE A 159 7.10 -9.31 -0.96
N ALA A 160 6.43 -8.18 -0.73
CA ALA A 160 5.60 -7.52 -1.72
C ALA A 160 6.39 -7.20 -3.01
N ALA A 161 7.59 -6.62 -2.90
CA ALA A 161 8.41 -6.32 -4.07
C ALA A 161 8.79 -7.57 -4.88
N LEU A 162 9.10 -8.69 -4.21
CA LEU A 162 9.38 -9.97 -4.88
C LEU A 162 8.15 -10.52 -5.59
N LEU A 163 7.00 -10.46 -4.92
CA LEU A 163 5.71 -10.86 -5.49
C LEU A 163 5.32 -9.95 -6.66
N TRP A 164 5.63 -8.65 -6.58
CA TRP A 164 5.42 -7.71 -7.68
C TRP A 164 6.23 -8.07 -8.92
N VAL A 165 7.49 -8.47 -8.76
CA VAL A 165 8.32 -8.96 -9.87
C VAL A 165 7.71 -10.21 -10.51
N ALA A 166 7.21 -11.15 -9.71
CA ALA A 166 6.52 -12.34 -10.22
C ALA A 166 5.19 -11.96 -10.90
N ALA A 167 4.43 -11.05 -10.31
CA ALA A 167 3.18 -10.52 -10.88
C ALA A 167 3.42 -9.81 -12.22
N ALA A 168 4.54 -9.09 -12.38
CA ALA A 168 4.92 -8.48 -13.65
C ALA A 168 5.08 -9.54 -14.76
N ALA A 169 5.72 -10.67 -14.46
CA ALA A 169 5.83 -11.77 -15.42
C ALA A 169 4.46 -12.36 -15.79
N LEU A 170 3.59 -12.59 -14.81
CA LEU A 170 2.26 -13.17 -15.02
C LEU A 170 1.31 -12.24 -15.80
N THR A 171 1.51 -10.94 -15.70
CA THR A 171 0.67 -9.94 -16.37
C THR A 171 1.24 -9.42 -17.69
N GLY A 172 2.34 -10.02 -18.17
CA GLY A 172 2.97 -9.67 -19.44
C GLY A 172 3.75 -8.34 -19.40
N ASN A 173 4.16 -7.89 -18.20
CA ASN A 173 5.03 -6.74 -18.01
C ASN A 173 6.50 -7.18 -17.88
N ASP A 174 7.45 -6.25 -17.86
CA ASP A 174 8.88 -6.54 -17.84
C ASP A 174 9.39 -6.92 -16.46
N ALA A 175 9.29 -8.21 -16.11
CA ALA A 175 9.77 -8.74 -14.84
C ALA A 175 11.31 -8.64 -14.69
N ARG A 176 12.07 -8.69 -15.79
CA ARG A 176 13.53 -8.57 -15.75
C ARG A 176 13.94 -7.14 -15.40
N SER A 177 13.29 -6.16 -16.01
CA SER A 177 13.51 -4.76 -15.67
C SER A 177 12.98 -4.45 -14.26
N ALA A 178 11.82 -5.01 -13.84
CA ALA A 178 11.32 -4.90 -12.47
C ALA A 178 12.35 -5.35 -11.44
N TRP A 179 12.95 -6.52 -11.61
CA TRP A 179 14.01 -7.03 -10.75
C TRP A 179 15.24 -6.14 -10.73
N ARG A 180 15.72 -5.69 -11.91
CA ARG A 180 16.90 -4.84 -12.06
C ARG A 180 16.71 -3.51 -11.34
N ILE A 181 15.59 -2.82 -11.57
CA ILE A 181 15.27 -1.52 -10.99
C ILE A 181 15.03 -1.65 -9.49
N TRP A 182 14.29 -2.67 -9.04
CA TRP A 182 14.13 -2.94 -7.61
C TRP A 182 15.49 -3.07 -6.90
N ARG A 183 16.41 -3.85 -7.41
CA ARG A 183 17.74 -4.00 -6.79
C ARG A 183 18.52 -2.70 -6.74
N ARG A 184 18.39 -1.83 -7.74
CA ARG A 184 19.10 -0.56 -7.83
C ARG A 184 18.47 0.52 -6.94
N ASP A 185 17.13 0.70 -7.03
CA ASP A 185 16.43 1.89 -6.55
C ASP A 185 15.62 1.68 -5.28
N ARG A 186 15.53 0.47 -4.75
CA ARG A 186 14.73 0.14 -3.55
C ARG A 186 15.05 0.94 -2.29
N ARG A 187 16.07 1.79 -2.30
CA ARG A 187 16.47 2.69 -1.21
C ARG A 187 16.30 4.17 -1.57
N ASN A 188 15.76 4.47 -2.72
CA ASN A 188 15.60 5.84 -3.22
C ASN A 188 14.31 6.50 -2.67
N HIS A 189 14.01 6.30 -1.39
CA HIS A 189 12.90 6.93 -0.70
C HIS A 189 13.27 7.23 0.75
N ALA A 190 12.57 8.21 1.37
CA ALA A 190 12.79 8.57 2.78
C ALA A 190 12.35 7.44 3.74
N SER A 191 11.23 6.76 3.44
CA SER A 191 10.86 5.50 4.09
C SER A 191 11.68 4.34 3.51
N PRO A 192 12.16 3.40 4.32
CA PRO A 192 12.90 2.22 3.87
C PRO A 192 12.01 1.20 3.13
N ASN A 193 10.70 1.44 3.11
CA ASN A 193 9.67 0.49 2.65
C ASN A 193 9.02 0.92 1.33
N SER A 194 8.66 2.18 1.14
CA SER A 194 7.88 2.66 -0.02
C SER A 194 8.56 2.36 -1.35
N ALA A 195 9.88 2.62 -1.46
CA ALA A 195 10.62 2.35 -2.69
C ALA A 195 10.74 0.85 -3.05
N GLN A 196 10.36 -0.07 -2.17
CA GLN A 196 10.45 -1.51 -2.47
C GLN A 196 9.50 -1.87 -3.63
N THR A 197 8.23 -1.61 -3.47
CA THR A 197 7.21 -1.90 -4.49
C THR A 197 7.18 -0.86 -5.60
N GLU A 198 7.40 0.43 -5.29
CA GLU A 198 7.49 1.48 -6.31
C GLU A 198 8.59 1.20 -7.34
N SER A 199 9.77 0.76 -6.90
CA SER A 199 10.88 0.46 -7.83
C SER A 199 10.62 -0.78 -8.68
N ALA A 200 10.00 -1.81 -8.12
CA ALA A 200 9.56 -2.97 -8.89
C ALA A 200 8.51 -2.58 -9.94
N CYS A 201 7.55 -1.72 -9.56
CA CYS A 201 6.52 -1.20 -10.46
C CYS A 201 7.12 -0.34 -11.58
N ALA A 202 7.99 0.61 -11.24
CA ALA A 202 8.67 1.47 -12.22
C ALA A 202 9.42 0.64 -13.27
N GLY A 203 10.16 -0.39 -12.81
CA GLY A 203 10.86 -1.32 -13.69
C GLY A 203 9.92 -2.16 -14.55
N ALA A 204 8.84 -2.70 -13.98
CA ALA A 204 7.85 -3.49 -14.69
C ALA A 204 7.17 -2.72 -15.83
N LEU A 205 6.91 -1.44 -15.60
CA LEU A 205 6.27 -0.53 -16.56
C LEU A 205 7.26 0.18 -17.48
N ASN A 206 8.57 0.10 -17.22
CA ASN A 206 9.61 0.83 -17.93
C ASN A 206 9.38 2.37 -17.93
N VAL A 207 8.95 2.91 -16.78
CA VAL A 207 8.68 4.33 -16.57
C VAL A 207 9.46 4.86 -15.36
N GLN A 208 9.59 6.18 -15.28
CA GLN A 208 10.18 6.84 -14.12
C GLN A 208 9.10 7.33 -13.17
N LEU A 209 9.19 6.94 -11.90
CA LEU A 209 8.35 7.34 -10.78
C LEU A 209 9.08 8.25 -9.80
N ALA A 210 8.40 8.69 -8.75
CA ALA A 210 8.91 9.58 -7.70
C ALA A 210 9.46 10.92 -8.28
N GLY A 211 10.46 11.50 -7.64
CA GLY A 211 11.00 12.81 -7.98
C GLY A 211 10.40 13.94 -7.15
N PRO A 212 10.76 15.20 -7.46
CA PRO A 212 10.34 16.35 -6.68
C PRO A 212 8.82 16.50 -6.60
N ALA A 213 8.30 16.93 -5.44
CA ALA A 213 6.88 17.16 -5.23
C ALA A 213 6.65 18.29 -4.21
N TYR A 214 5.47 18.88 -4.26
CA TYR A 214 5.01 19.87 -3.28
C TYR A 214 4.15 19.18 -2.21
N TYR A 215 4.38 19.56 -0.94
CA TYR A 215 3.58 19.14 0.20
C TYR A 215 3.29 20.38 1.05
N PHE A 216 2.01 20.69 1.24
CA PHE A 216 1.58 21.87 2.00
C PHE A 216 2.19 23.20 1.50
N GLY A 217 2.36 23.33 0.18
CA GLY A 217 2.99 24.49 -0.47
C GLY A 217 4.51 24.51 -0.45
N GLU A 218 5.18 23.57 0.22
CA GLU A 218 6.64 23.48 0.27
C GLU A 218 7.19 22.48 -0.76
N TYR A 219 8.29 22.85 -1.39
CA TYR A 219 8.98 22.01 -2.38
C TYR A 219 9.94 21.02 -1.72
N TYR A 220 9.72 19.74 -1.98
CA TYR A 220 10.59 18.67 -1.50
C TYR A 220 11.34 18.01 -2.66
N LYS A 221 12.66 18.09 -2.62
CA LYS A 221 13.52 17.38 -3.55
C LYS A 221 13.59 15.91 -3.14
N LYS A 222 13.05 15.04 -3.98
CA LYS A 222 13.12 13.57 -3.81
C LYS A 222 13.88 12.94 -4.98
N PRO A 223 14.60 11.84 -4.76
CA PRO A 223 15.20 11.09 -5.87
C PRO A 223 14.11 10.50 -6.75
N THR A 224 14.45 10.23 -8.01
CA THR A 224 13.62 9.49 -8.94
C THR A 224 13.82 7.98 -8.76
N ILE A 225 12.83 7.20 -9.17
CA ILE A 225 12.81 5.74 -9.13
C ILE A 225 12.52 5.23 -10.54
N GLY A 226 13.33 4.30 -11.04
CA GLY A 226 13.22 3.77 -12.39
C GLY A 226 13.85 4.65 -13.46
N ASP A 227 13.79 4.17 -14.69
CA ASP A 227 14.32 4.82 -15.88
C ASP A 227 13.17 5.32 -16.76
N ALA A 228 13.31 6.52 -17.34
CA ALA A 228 12.34 7.07 -18.26
C ALA A 228 12.53 6.44 -19.67
N VAL A 229 12.29 5.14 -19.79
CA VAL A 229 12.40 4.41 -21.07
C VAL A 229 11.29 4.81 -22.02
N ARG A 230 10.10 5.07 -21.47
CA ARG A 230 8.95 5.62 -22.17
C ARG A 230 8.20 6.64 -21.29
N PRO A 231 7.38 7.51 -21.85
CA PRO A 231 6.49 8.34 -21.07
C PRO A 231 5.46 7.47 -20.32
N ILE A 232 5.05 7.93 -19.16
CA ILE A 232 3.96 7.30 -18.40
C ILE A 232 2.61 7.70 -19.02
N GLU A 233 1.69 6.75 -19.09
CA GLU A 233 0.37 6.89 -19.72
C GLU A 233 -0.74 6.56 -18.72
N PRO A 234 -1.95 7.12 -18.84
CA PRO A 234 -3.07 6.78 -17.97
C PRO A 234 -3.34 5.26 -17.87
N GLU A 235 -3.09 4.50 -18.93
CA GLU A 235 -3.23 3.04 -18.96
C GLU A 235 -2.29 2.33 -17.96
N ASP A 236 -1.21 2.98 -17.53
CA ASP A 236 -0.30 2.43 -16.52
C ASP A 236 -0.95 2.28 -15.15
N ILE A 237 -1.98 3.07 -14.84
CA ILE A 237 -2.80 2.86 -13.64
C ILE A 237 -3.50 1.50 -13.71
N ARG A 238 -4.04 1.13 -14.87
CA ARG A 238 -4.69 -0.19 -15.05
C ARG A 238 -3.69 -1.34 -15.05
N ARG A 239 -2.50 -1.11 -15.62
CA ARG A 239 -1.40 -2.10 -15.58
C ARG A 239 -0.93 -2.33 -14.15
N ALA A 240 -0.73 -1.27 -13.36
CA ALA A 240 -0.39 -1.37 -11.94
C ALA A 240 -1.48 -2.08 -11.13
N ASN A 241 -2.76 -1.76 -11.35
CA ASN A 241 -3.87 -2.45 -10.69
C ASN A 241 -3.90 -3.96 -11.02
N ARG A 242 -3.63 -4.34 -12.27
CA ARG A 242 -3.55 -5.77 -12.66
C ARG A 242 -2.39 -6.48 -11.98
N MET A 243 -1.22 -5.84 -11.88
CA MET A 243 -0.07 -6.40 -11.16
C MET A 243 -0.37 -6.55 -9.67
N MET A 244 -1.01 -5.56 -9.03
CA MET A 244 -1.41 -5.63 -7.63
C MET A 244 -2.39 -6.78 -7.37
N TYR A 245 -3.37 -7.02 -8.24
CA TYR A 245 -4.26 -8.19 -8.11
C TYR A 245 -3.52 -9.51 -8.29
N ALA A 246 -2.62 -9.61 -9.28
CA ALA A 246 -1.81 -10.80 -9.48
C ALA A 246 -0.90 -11.08 -8.28
N GLU A 247 -0.28 -10.05 -7.71
CA GLU A 247 0.50 -10.10 -6.48
C GLU A 247 -0.34 -10.61 -5.30
N SER A 248 -1.54 -10.09 -5.14
CA SER A 248 -2.48 -10.48 -4.08
C SER A 248 -2.86 -11.97 -4.20
N LEU A 249 -3.13 -12.45 -5.41
CA LEU A 249 -3.45 -13.85 -5.68
C LEU A 249 -2.24 -14.76 -5.44
N LEU A 250 -1.04 -14.34 -5.81
CA LEU A 250 0.19 -15.06 -5.50
C LEU A 250 0.41 -15.21 -3.99
N ALA A 251 0.23 -14.11 -3.24
CA ALA A 251 0.34 -14.12 -1.78
C ALA A 251 -0.67 -15.07 -1.14
N LEU A 252 -1.92 -15.05 -1.63
CA LEU A 252 -2.96 -15.95 -1.15
C LEU A 252 -2.64 -17.41 -1.47
N ALA A 253 -2.19 -17.71 -2.68
CA ALA A 253 -1.80 -19.06 -3.07
C ALA A 253 -0.65 -19.60 -2.21
N LEU A 254 0.38 -18.77 -1.95
CA LEU A 254 1.50 -19.15 -1.06
C LEU A 254 1.02 -19.38 0.39
N SER A 255 0.09 -18.56 0.87
CA SER A 255 -0.53 -18.74 2.19
C SER A 255 -1.28 -20.08 2.29
N LEU A 256 -2.06 -20.44 1.27
CA LEU A 256 -2.80 -21.71 1.24
C LEU A 256 -1.87 -22.91 1.19
N ILE A 257 -0.78 -22.86 0.43
CA ILE A 257 0.24 -23.93 0.39
C ILE A 257 0.85 -24.10 1.77
N HIS A 258 1.22 -23.03 2.45
CA HIS A 258 1.81 -23.08 3.78
C HIS A 258 0.86 -23.67 4.84
N ILE A 259 -0.44 -23.39 4.74
CA ILE A 259 -1.46 -23.95 5.65
C ILE A 259 -1.73 -25.42 5.34
N SER A 260 -1.67 -25.85 4.08
CA SER A 260 -1.97 -27.21 3.65
C SER A 260 -0.80 -28.19 3.80
N GLU A 261 0.43 -27.71 3.99
CA GLU A 261 1.57 -28.54 4.38
C GLU A 261 1.65 -28.63 5.91
N PRO A 262 1.05 -29.66 6.55
CA PRO A 262 1.31 -29.88 7.96
C PRO A 262 2.82 -30.15 8.10
N THR A 263 3.49 -29.35 8.93
CA THR A 263 4.87 -29.62 9.34
C THR A 263 4.97 -31.10 9.70
N ARG A 264 5.60 -31.89 8.84
CA ARG A 264 5.94 -33.28 9.18
C ARG A 264 6.85 -33.19 10.40
N PRO A 265 6.53 -33.97 11.49
CA PRO A 265 7.39 -34.04 12.64
C PRO A 265 8.75 -34.64 12.29
#